data_77b790817e90ff2e6fd4c3f6948db097
#
_entry.id   77b790817e90ff2e6fd4c3f6948db097
#
_cell.length_a   1.000
_cell.length_b   1.000
_cell.length_c   1.000
_cell.angle_alpha   90.00
_cell.angle_beta   90.00
_cell.angle_gamma   90.00
#
_symmetry.space_group_name_H-M   'P 1'
#
loop_
_entity.id
_entity.type
_entity.pdbx_description
1 polymer ?
#
loop_
_entity_poly.entity_id
_entity_poly.type
_entity_poly.pdbx_seq_one_letter_code
_entity_poly.pdbx_strand_id
1 'polypeptide(L)'
;MKYVVCFSGGHSSALAAVETVRRFGRNQVILLNHDISSKVETAKIKIFKKEVAASLSLPITYANCENFEQMTPLALCRKYGRIKFRVGCEICTYFLKTQPFYQWLEENYPVQKGYISNDINLIYGFNKQEHRRIKRRRIHLYQMGYQSMFPLAEWKRTIQDIEEIGIQRPAVYLESKHANCIGCLKAGKQHWYKVYCCHREIYDEAKEVEEKLHFSIIKGAFLRELEPWFEQMKNAGIPTTENMETYWFWKYARACSENKPQKKIL
;
A
#
# COMPACT_ATOMS: atom_id res chain seq x y z
N MET A 1 23.00 -12.91 -12.85
CA MET A 1 21.60 -12.92 -12.35
C MET A 1 21.36 -11.70 -11.47
N LYS A 2 20.26 -11.00 -11.62
CA LYS A 2 19.85 -9.85 -10.76
C LYS A 2 18.69 -10.24 -9.85
N TYR A 3 18.61 -9.59 -8.70
CA TYR A 3 17.53 -9.74 -7.71
C TYR A 3 16.78 -8.43 -7.62
N VAL A 4 15.57 -8.37 -8.19
CA VAL A 4 14.75 -7.16 -8.25
C VAL A 4 13.79 -7.15 -7.06
N VAL A 5 14.09 -6.35 -6.07
CA VAL A 5 13.25 -6.18 -4.89
C VAL A 5 12.09 -5.24 -5.22
N CYS A 6 10.85 -5.73 -5.13
CA CYS A 6 9.64 -4.92 -5.24
C CYS A 6 9.53 -4.03 -3.98
N PHE A 7 10.29 -2.93 -3.97
CA PHE A 7 10.52 -2.06 -2.83
C PHE A 7 9.45 -0.99 -2.71
N SER A 8 8.36 -1.29 -1.99
CA SER A 8 7.20 -0.39 -1.88
C SER A 8 7.36 0.76 -0.88
N GLY A 9 8.47 0.83 -0.14
CA GLY A 9 8.64 1.79 0.98
C GLY A 9 7.94 1.36 2.28
N GLY A 10 7.35 0.19 2.33
CA GLY A 10 6.84 -0.40 3.57
C GLY A 10 7.92 -1.18 4.33
N HIS A 11 7.77 -1.32 5.65
CA HIS A 11 8.72 -2.00 6.53
C HIS A 11 9.10 -3.41 6.02
N SER A 12 8.13 -4.26 5.65
CA SER A 12 8.41 -5.61 5.15
C SER A 12 9.23 -5.61 3.86
N SER A 13 9.00 -4.64 2.95
CA SER A 13 9.80 -4.54 1.72
C SER A 13 11.22 -4.05 1.99
N ALA A 14 11.41 -3.23 3.03
CA ALA A 14 12.74 -2.81 3.49
C ALA A 14 13.51 -4.00 4.07
N LEU A 15 12.90 -4.80 4.94
CA LEU A 15 13.52 -6.01 5.47
C LEU A 15 13.90 -7.01 4.36
N ALA A 16 13.01 -7.19 3.37
CA ALA A 16 13.32 -8.05 2.21
C ALA A 16 14.50 -7.53 1.39
N ALA A 17 14.65 -6.21 1.27
CA ALA A 17 15.80 -5.59 0.61
C ALA A 17 17.10 -5.88 1.38
N VAL A 18 17.11 -5.68 2.70
CA VAL A 18 18.26 -5.98 3.57
C VAL A 18 18.66 -7.45 3.46
N GLU A 19 17.71 -8.38 3.61
CA GLU A 19 17.97 -9.82 3.49
C GLU A 19 18.55 -10.20 2.12
N THR A 20 18.04 -9.57 1.07
CA THR A 20 18.52 -9.84 -0.30
C THR A 20 19.95 -9.33 -0.51
N VAL A 21 20.25 -8.11 -0.02
CA VAL A 21 21.60 -7.54 -0.11
C VAL A 21 22.60 -8.35 0.72
N ARG A 22 22.24 -8.77 1.94
CA ARG A 22 23.11 -9.61 2.79
C ARG A 22 23.41 -10.94 2.15
N ARG A 23 22.46 -11.53 1.42
CA ARG A 23 22.61 -12.86 0.83
C ARG A 23 23.35 -12.86 -0.50
N PHE A 24 23.10 -11.88 -1.36
CA PHE A 24 23.60 -11.90 -2.75
C PHE A 24 24.57 -10.76 -3.08
N GLY A 25 24.78 -9.83 -2.14
CA GLY A 25 25.59 -8.65 -2.33
C GLY A 25 24.89 -7.55 -3.14
N ARG A 26 25.23 -6.30 -2.80
CA ARG A 26 24.58 -5.11 -3.38
C ARG A 26 24.67 -5.03 -4.90
N ASN A 27 25.76 -5.50 -5.52
CA ASN A 27 25.95 -5.44 -6.97
C ASN A 27 24.94 -6.29 -7.76
N GLN A 28 24.25 -7.24 -7.10
CA GLN A 28 23.24 -8.10 -7.69
C GLN A 28 21.82 -7.58 -7.48
N VAL A 29 21.62 -6.57 -6.63
CA VAL A 29 20.28 -6.15 -6.18
C VAL A 29 19.85 -4.86 -6.85
N ILE A 30 18.59 -4.82 -7.27
CA ILE A 30 17.89 -3.63 -7.79
C ILE A 30 16.72 -3.34 -6.86
N LEU A 31 16.63 -2.12 -6.34
CA LEU A 31 15.46 -1.64 -5.59
C LEU A 31 14.47 -1.03 -6.56
N LEU A 32 13.41 -1.76 -6.94
CA LEU A 32 12.39 -1.28 -7.85
C LEU A 32 11.20 -0.71 -7.06
N ASN A 33 10.89 0.57 -7.30
CA ASN A 33 9.79 1.28 -6.66
C ASN A 33 8.85 1.88 -7.71
N HIS A 34 7.58 2.04 -7.32
CA HIS A 34 6.62 2.88 -8.01
C HIS A 34 6.31 4.06 -7.10
N ASP A 35 6.79 5.24 -7.47
CA ASP A 35 6.52 6.43 -6.67
C ASP A 35 5.03 6.81 -6.78
N ILE A 36 4.51 7.34 -5.72
CA ILE A 36 3.10 7.72 -5.60
C ILE A 36 3.04 9.24 -5.39
N SER A 37 2.00 9.88 -5.90
CA SER A 37 1.77 11.31 -5.74
C SER A 37 1.96 11.74 -4.28
N SER A 38 2.69 12.84 -4.08
CA SER A 38 2.92 13.46 -2.76
C SER A 38 1.63 13.94 -2.09
N LYS A 39 0.54 14.09 -2.85
CA LYS A 39 -0.78 14.41 -2.31
C LYS A 39 -1.37 13.28 -1.46
N VAL A 40 -0.96 12.04 -1.68
CA VAL A 40 -1.52 10.85 -1.02
C VAL A 40 -0.49 9.94 -0.37
N GLU A 41 0.80 10.07 -0.69
CA GLU A 41 1.88 9.39 0.03
C GLU A 41 2.58 10.36 0.97
N THR A 42 2.70 10.01 2.24
CA THR A 42 3.34 10.89 3.22
C THR A 42 4.82 11.09 2.94
N ALA A 43 5.33 12.30 3.15
CA ALA A 43 6.76 12.63 3.01
C ALA A 43 7.66 11.69 3.85
N LYS A 44 7.19 11.27 5.02
CA LYS A 44 7.91 10.32 5.90
C LYS A 44 8.17 8.96 5.23
N ILE A 45 7.25 8.46 4.40
CA ILE A 45 7.48 7.23 3.62
C ILE A 45 8.50 7.48 2.51
N LYS A 46 8.45 8.63 1.83
CA LYS A 46 9.44 8.98 0.80
C LYS A 46 10.85 9.12 1.39
N ILE A 47 10.98 9.71 2.58
CA ILE A 47 12.25 9.81 3.32
C ILE A 47 12.75 8.41 3.70
N PHE A 48 11.90 7.60 4.31
CA PHE A 48 12.26 6.23 4.70
C PHE A 48 12.76 5.37 3.52
N LYS A 49 12.12 5.49 2.35
CA LYS A 49 12.62 4.82 1.13
C LYS A 49 14.06 5.21 0.82
N LYS A 50 14.38 6.50 0.91
CA LYS A 50 15.73 7.02 0.63
C LYS A 50 16.75 6.60 1.68
N GLU A 51 16.38 6.61 2.96
CA GLU A 51 17.24 6.17 4.07
C GLU A 51 17.62 4.69 3.93
N VAL A 52 16.63 3.82 3.66
CA VAL A 52 16.89 2.39 3.41
C VAL A 52 17.80 2.19 2.21
N ALA A 53 17.54 2.88 1.09
CA ALA A 53 18.36 2.77 -0.11
C ALA A 53 19.81 3.25 0.15
N ALA A 54 19.98 4.36 0.87
CA ALA A 54 21.29 4.90 1.25
C ALA A 54 22.06 3.93 2.16
N SER A 55 21.42 3.34 3.17
CA SER A 55 22.06 2.37 4.07
C SER A 55 22.53 1.12 3.36
N LEU A 56 21.84 0.72 2.28
CA LEU A 56 22.23 -0.40 1.42
C LEU A 56 23.24 0.01 0.35
N SER A 57 23.56 1.30 0.24
CA SER A 57 24.38 1.88 -0.84
C SER A 57 23.84 1.50 -2.24
N LEU A 58 22.52 1.58 -2.40
CA LEU A 58 21.82 1.28 -3.65
C LEU A 58 20.96 2.47 -4.10
N PRO A 59 20.90 2.76 -5.41
CA PRO A 59 19.90 3.68 -5.95
C PRO A 59 18.52 3.02 -5.93
N ILE A 60 17.46 3.85 -5.87
CA ILE A 60 16.10 3.39 -6.15
C ILE A 60 15.84 3.52 -7.64
N THR A 61 15.50 2.41 -8.30
CA THR A 61 15.00 2.41 -9.67
C THR A 61 13.50 2.64 -9.63
N TYR A 62 13.03 3.67 -10.34
CA TYR A 62 11.61 4.01 -10.40
C TYR A 62 10.99 3.51 -11.70
N ALA A 63 9.96 2.67 -11.60
CA ALA A 63 9.07 2.29 -12.68
C ALA A 63 7.72 2.98 -12.46
N ASN A 64 7.62 4.23 -12.86
CA ASN A 64 6.45 5.06 -12.63
C ASN A 64 5.53 5.09 -13.86
N CYS A 65 4.22 5.25 -13.64
CA CYS A 65 3.36 5.68 -14.72
C CYS A 65 3.66 7.14 -15.10
N GLU A 66 3.36 7.48 -16.34
CA GLU A 66 3.46 8.86 -16.80
C GLU A 66 2.61 9.80 -15.94
N ASN A 67 3.16 10.97 -15.62
CA ASN A 67 2.50 11.99 -14.78
C ASN A 67 2.00 11.47 -13.42
N PHE A 68 2.72 10.52 -12.81
CA PHE A 68 2.31 9.86 -11.55
C PHE A 68 1.97 10.86 -10.43
N GLU A 69 2.58 12.04 -10.41
CA GLU A 69 2.32 13.05 -9.37
C GLU A 69 0.89 13.61 -9.44
N GLN A 70 0.29 13.67 -10.64
CA GLN A 70 -1.11 14.07 -10.83
C GLN A 70 -2.08 12.88 -10.74
N MET A 71 -1.59 11.65 -10.85
CA MET A 71 -2.39 10.43 -10.89
C MET A 71 -2.68 9.88 -9.49
N THR A 72 -3.46 10.63 -8.67
CA THR A 72 -3.97 10.10 -7.41
C THR A 72 -4.95 8.95 -7.64
N PRO A 73 -5.22 8.09 -6.62
CA PRO A 73 -6.25 7.05 -6.74
C PRO A 73 -7.62 7.59 -7.19
N LEU A 74 -8.05 8.75 -6.67
CA LEU A 74 -9.33 9.37 -7.02
C LEU A 74 -9.30 10.01 -8.41
N ALA A 75 -8.19 10.65 -8.80
CA ALA A 75 -8.01 11.17 -10.15
C ALA A 75 -8.14 10.06 -11.21
N LEU A 76 -7.57 8.88 -10.94
CA LEU A 76 -7.72 7.71 -11.81
C LEU A 76 -9.17 7.21 -11.87
N CYS A 77 -9.89 7.21 -10.75
CA CYS A 77 -11.31 6.85 -10.75
C CYS A 77 -12.13 7.78 -11.65
N ARG A 78 -11.88 9.10 -11.57
CA ARG A 78 -12.53 10.09 -12.46
C ARG A 78 -12.16 9.89 -13.93
N LYS A 79 -10.87 9.70 -14.21
CA LYS A 79 -10.35 9.54 -15.59
C LYS A 79 -10.95 8.32 -16.29
N TYR A 80 -11.09 7.20 -15.58
CA TYR A 80 -11.50 5.94 -16.17
C TYR A 80 -12.95 5.53 -15.84
N GLY A 81 -13.70 6.34 -15.10
CA GLY A 81 -15.10 6.11 -14.79
C GLY A 81 -15.36 4.86 -13.95
N ARG A 82 -14.40 4.43 -13.10
CA ARG A 82 -14.54 3.22 -12.26
C ARG A 82 -13.58 3.23 -11.07
N ILE A 83 -13.96 2.52 -10.01
CA ILE A 83 -13.11 2.31 -8.83
C ILE A 83 -12.32 0.99 -8.96
N LYS A 84 -12.97 -0.05 -9.50
CA LYS A 84 -12.39 -1.40 -9.64
C LYS A 84 -12.64 -1.97 -11.04
N PHE A 85 -11.76 -2.87 -11.45
CA PHE A 85 -12.03 -3.73 -12.59
C PHE A 85 -12.97 -4.90 -12.20
N ARG A 86 -13.62 -5.54 -13.18
CA ARG A 86 -14.50 -6.71 -12.96
C ARG A 86 -13.80 -7.85 -12.22
N VAL A 87 -12.49 -8.00 -12.40
CA VAL A 87 -11.66 -9.00 -11.71
C VAL A 87 -11.32 -8.61 -10.25
N GLY A 88 -11.90 -7.52 -9.72
CA GLY A 88 -11.75 -7.11 -8.32
C GLY A 88 -10.46 -6.34 -7.99
N CYS A 89 -9.64 -5.98 -8.99
CA CYS A 89 -8.46 -5.14 -8.80
C CYS A 89 -8.85 -3.66 -8.84
N GLU A 90 -8.41 -2.88 -7.87
CA GLU A 90 -8.57 -1.43 -7.86
C GLU A 90 -7.77 -0.80 -9.00
N ILE A 91 -8.37 0.21 -9.63
CA ILE A 91 -7.82 0.88 -10.80
C ILE A 91 -6.43 1.51 -10.52
N CYS A 92 -6.25 2.10 -9.35
CA CYS A 92 -4.97 2.68 -8.95
C CYS A 92 -3.86 1.63 -8.81
N THR A 93 -4.18 0.41 -8.37
CA THR A 93 -3.20 -0.68 -8.30
C THR A 93 -2.70 -1.06 -9.69
N TYR A 94 -3.60 -1.11 -10.67
CA TYR A 94 -3.23 -1.42 -12.04
C TYR A 94 -2.36 -0.32 -12.65
N PHE A 95 -2.85 0.90 -12.72
CA PHE A 95 -2.18 1.98 -13.44
C PHE A 95 -0.93 2.52 -12.75
N LEU A 96 -0.91 2.57 -11.40
CA LEU A 96 0.24 3.12 -10.68
C LEU A 96 1.33 2.10 -10.36
N LYS A 97 1.02 0.80 -10.42
CA LYS A 97 1.96 -0.24 -9.96
C LYS A 97 2.08 -1.40 -10.94
N THR A 98 0.95 -2.02 -11.33
CA THR A 98 1.00 -3.27 -12.09
C THR A 98 1.46 -3.04 -13.53
N GLN A 99 0.86 -2.10 -14.23
CA GLN A 99 1.22 -1.77 -15.60
C GLN A 99 2.66 -1.26 -15.73
N PRO A 100 3.11 -0.25 -14.95
CA PRO A 100 4.50 0.22 -15.03
C PRO A 100 5.53 -0.87 -14.64
N PHE A 101 5.15 -1.76 -13.71
CA PHE A 101 6.00 -2.90 -13.34
C PHE A 101 6.26 -3.83 -14.53
N TYR A 102 5.20 -4.22 -15.25
CA TYR A 102 5.37 -5.12 -16.39
C TYR A 102 6.02 -4.44 -17.59
N GLN A 103 5.74 -3.17 -17.83
CA GLN A 103 6.45 -2.38 -18.85
C GLN A 103 7.96 -2.35 -18.55
N TRP A 104 8.34 -2.06 -17.31
CA TRP A 104 9.73 -2.07 -16.91
C TRP A 104 10.40 -3.45 -17.08
N LEU A 105 9.67 -4.53 -16.75
CA LEU A 105 10.19 -5.91 -16.97
C LEU A 105 10.40 -6.20 -18.44
N GLU A 106 9.45 -5.83 -19.29
CA GLU A 106 9.50 -6.06 -20.73
C GLU A 106 10.65 -5.29 -21.39
N GLU A 107 10.89 -4.05 -20.94
CA GLU A 107 11.98 -3.21 -21.45
C GLU A 107 13.37 -3.65 -20.99
N ASN A 108 13.52 -4.14 -19.75
CA ASN A 108 14.83 -4.44 -19.16
C ASN A 108 15.15 -5.93 -19.14
N TYR A 109 14.16 -6.80 -19.08
CA TYR A 109 14.29 -8.26 -18.95
C TYR A 109 13.22 -9.00 -19.76
N PRO A 110 13.17 -8.80 -21.08
CA PRO A 110 12.16 -9.43 -21.91
C PRO A 110 12.30 -10.96 -21.87
N VAL A 111 11.17 -11.66 -21.83
CA VAL A 111 11.10 -13.12 -21.82
C VAL A 111 10.37 -13.62 -23.04
N GLN A 112 10.97 -14.55 -23.77
CA GLN A 112 10.30 -15.23 -24.87
C GLN A 112 9.18 -16.13 -24.34
N LYS A 113 8.07 -16.19 -25.06
CA LYS A 113 6.91 -17.00 -24.67
C LYS A 113 7.30 -18.48 -24.51
N GLY A 114 6.95 -19.04 -23.34
CA GLY A 114 7.27 -20.43 -22.99
C GLY A 114 8.63 -20.66 -22.33
N TYR A 115 9.44 -19.61 -22.16
CA TYR A 115 10.70 -19.67 -21.43
C TYR A 115 10.61 -19.06 -20.04
N ILE A 116 11.52 -19.50 -19.16
CA ILE A 116 11.68 -18.90 -17.83
C ILE A 116 13.02 -18.15 -17.82
N SER A 117 12.99 -16.87 -17.46
CA SER A 117 14.21 -16.08 -17.34
C SER A 117 15.10 -16.59 -16.21
N ASN A 118 16.39 -16.74 -16.52
CA ASN A 118 17.43 -17.01 -15.53
C ASN A 118 18.23 -15.75 -15.18
N ASP A 119 17.89 -14.60 -15.78
CA ASP A 119 18.63 -13.36 -15.60
C ASP A 119 18.20 -12.59 -14.35
N ILE A 120 16.95 -12.79 -13.92
CA ILE A 120 16.39 -12.12 -12.76
C ILE A 120 15.56 -13.03 -11.85
N ASN A 121 15.51 -12.65 -10.56
CA ASN A 121 14.54 -13.12 -9.58
C ASN A 121 13.80 -11.93 -8.96
N LEU A 122 12.49 -12.03 -8.88
CA LEU A 122 11.63 -11.00 -8.31
C LEU A 122 11.42 -11.24 -6.82
N ILE A 123 11.79 -10.28 -5.99
CA ILE A 123 11.80 -10.39 -4.52
C ILE A 123 10.62 -9.64 -3.92
N TYR A 124 9.84 -10.32 -3.07
CA TYR A 124 8.68 -9.75 -2.38
C TYR A 124 8.80 -9.88 -0.87
N GLY A 125 8.46 -8.82 -0.14
CA GLY A 125 8.44 -8.78 1.33
C GLY A 125 7.16 -9.38 1.95
N PHE A 126 6.68 -10.53 1.46
CA PHE A 126 5.53 -11.22 2.07
C PHE A 126 5.97 -12.12 3.21
N ASN A 127 5.20 -12.13 4.31
CA ASN A 127 5.44 -12.95 5.49
C ASN A 127 4.83 -14.35 5.35
N LYS A 128 5.22 -15.27 6.24
CA LYS A 128 4.70 -16.65 6.28
C LYS A 128 3.17 -16.73 6.33
N GLN A 129 2.51 -15.82 7.04
CA GLN A 129 1.06 -15.77 7.17
C GLN A 129 0.36 -15.42 5.83
N GLU A 130 1.09 -14.88 4.86
CA GLU A 130 0.57 -14.48 3.55
C GLU A 130 0.68 -15.60 2.49
N HIS A 131 0.69 -16.87 2.90
CA HIS A 131 0.91 -18.04 2.03
C HIS A 131 0.02 -18.06 0.77
N ARG A 132 -1.26 -17.62 0.85
CA ARG A 132 -2.18 -17.52 -0.29
C ARG A 132 -1.72 -16.45 -1.30
N ARG A 133 -1.18 -15.33 -0.82
CA ARG A 133 -0.62 -14.26 -1.67
C ARG A 133 0.66 -14.74 -2.34
N ILE A 134 1.55 -15.41 -1.59
CA ILE A 134 2.79 -16.00 -2.08
C ILE A 134 2.48 -16.98 -3.21
N LYS A 135 1.61 -17.99 -2.97
CA LYS A 135 1.23 -18.99 -3.98
C LYS A 135 0.69 -18.34 -5.27
N ARG A 136 -0.27 -17.42 -5.12
CA ARG A 136 -0.87 -16.72 -6.27
C ARG A 136 0.17 -15.89 -7.04
N ARG A 137 1.05 -15.16 -6.35
CA ARG A 137 2.07 -14.33 -6.98
C ARG A 137 3.09 -15.19 -7.71
N ARG A 138 3.55 -16.27 -7.10
CA ARG A 138 4.50 -17.22 -7.69
C ARG A 138 3.98 -17.83 -8.98
N ILE A 139 2.76 -18.37 -8.94
CA ILE A 139 2.13 -18.96 -10.14
C ILE A 139 2.00 -17.92 -11.25
N HIS A 140 1.50 -16.74 -10.94
CA HIS A 140 1.30 -15.69 -11.94
C HIS A 140 2.61 -15.24 -12.60
N LEU A 141 3.66 -15.02 -11.81
CA LEU A 141 4.97 -14.62 -12.35
C LEU A 141 5.62 -15.76 -13.15
N TYR A 142 5.50 -16.99 -12.68
CA TYR A 142 5.99 -18.15 -13.41
C TYR A 142 5.32 -18.31 -14.78
N GLN A 143 4.01 -18.11 -14.87
CA GLN A 143 3.27 -18.09 -16.12
C GLN A 143 3.73 -16.99 -17.09
N MET A 144 4.29 -15.90 -16.55
CA MET A 144 4.87 -14.80 -17.33
C MET A 144 6.37 -15.00 -17.63
N GLY A 145 6.96 -16.12 -17.23
CA GLY A 145 8.37 -16.43 -17.46
C GLY A 145 9.33 -15.88 -16.41
N TYR A 146 8.86 -15.47 -15.22
CA TYR A 146 9.70 -14.92 -14.16
C TYR A 146 9.70 -15.79 -12.90
N GLN A 147 10.87 -15.91 -12.26
CA GLN A 147 11.02 -16.54 -10.95
C GLN A 147 10.78 -15.52 -9.84
N SER A 148 10.38 -16.00 -8.65
CA SER A 148 10.17 -15.13 -7.49
C SER A 148 10.61 -15.79 -6.18
N MET A 149 11.08 -14.98 -5.22
CA MET A 149 11.50 -15.38 -3.88
C MET A 149 10.84 -14.50 -2.83
N PHE A 150 10.66 -15.09 -1.64
CA PHE A 150 9.96 -14.45 -0.53
C PHE A 150 10.81 -14.54 0.75
N PRO A 151 11.85 -13.70 0.89
CA PRO A 151 12.83 -13.79 1.97
C PRO A 151 12.23 -13.93 3.37
N LEU A 152 11.20 -13.12 3.67
CA LEU A 152 10.60 -13.09 5.00
C LEU A 152 9.75 -14.34 5.34
N ALA A 153 9.40 -15.12 4.32
CA ALA A 153 8.63 -16.34 4.48
C ALA A 153 9.50 -17.60 4.38
N GLU A 154 10.55 -17.58 3.57
CA GLU A 154 11.27 -18.78 3.11
C GLU A 154 12.69 -18.89 3.66
N TRP A 155 13.32 -17.76 4.06
CA TRP A 155 14.71 -17.78 4.51
C TRP A 155 14.81 -17.75 6.04
N LYS A 156 15.95 -18.21 6.56
CA LYS A 156 16.36 -17.88 7.93
C LYS A 156 16.70 -16.41 7.97
N ARG A 157 15.93 -15.63 8.68
CA ARG A 157 16.07 -14.18 8.74
C ARG A 157 17.33 -13.77 9.51
N THR A 158 18.01 -12.76 9.01
CA THR A 158 19.18 -12.15 9.64
C THR A 158 18.85 -10.79 10.27
N ILE A 159 17.62 -10.28 10.04
CA ILE A 159 17.10 -9.04 10.60
C ILE A 159 15.60 -9.20 10.91
N GLN A 160 15.15 -8.71 12.05
CA GLN A 160 13.74 -8.74 12.45
C GLN A 160 13.09 -7.37 12.32
N ASP A 161 13.86 -6.31 12.56
CA ASP A 161 13.42 -4.92 12.48
C ASP A 161 14.44 -4.04 11.76
N ILE A 162 13.93 -3.02 11.05
CA ILE A 162 14.78 -2.09 10.33
C ILE A 162 15.62 -1.21 11.28
N GLU A 163 15.18 -1.07 12.52
CA GLU A 163 15.90 -0.33 13.56
C GLU A 163 17.24 -0.99 13.93
N GLU A 164 17.40 -2.28 13.67
CA GLU A 164 18.67 -2.99 13.87
C GLU A 164 19.80 -2.49 12.95
N ILE A 165 19.45 -1.77 11.88
CA ILE A 165 20.44 -1.13 11.00
C ILE A 165 20.45 0.39 11.15
N GLY A 166 19.92 0.92 12.26
CA GLY A 166 19.93 2.34 12.61
C GLY A 166 18.89 3.20 11.88
N ILE A 167 17.90 2.59 11.22
CA ILE A 167 16.84 3.32 10.52
C ILE A 167 15.56 3.27 11.35
N GLN A 168 15.00 4.44 11.67
CA GLN A 168 13.75 4.51 12.42
C GLN A 168 12.56 4.11 11.54
N ARG A 169 11.61 3.37 12.11
CA ARG A 169 10.33 3.13 11.43
C ARG A 169 9.59 4.46 11.20
N PRO A 170 9.00 4.69 10.02
CA PRO A 170 8.19 5.87 9.81
C PRO A 170 7.09 6.01 10.84
N ALA A 171 6.88 7.24 11.36
CA ALA A 171 5.86 7.50 12.39
C ALA A 171 4.43 7.13 11.96
N VAL A 172 4.17 6.93 10.65
CA VAL A 172 2.87 6.41 10.18
C VAL A 172 2.51 5.06 10.81
N TYR A 173 3.50 4.25 11.19
CA TYR A 173 3.27 2.96 11.87
C TYR A 173 2.84 3.08 13.34
N LEU A 174 2.96 4.27 13.95
CA LEU A 174 2.38 4.53 15.28
C LEU A 174 0.86 4.57 15.24
N GLU A 175 0.28 4.92 14.09
CA GLU A 175 -1.16 5.09 13.92
C GLU A 175 -1.78 4.11 12.90
N SER A 176 -0.99 3.50 12.05
CA SER A 176 -1.46 2.65 10.95
C SER A 176 -0.64 1.37 10.83
N LYS A 177 -1.31 0.24 10.61
CA LYS A 177 -0.66 -1.07 10.39
C LYS A 177 0.16 -1.13 9.10
N HIS A 178 -0.19 -0.30 8.13
CA HIS A 178 0.41 -0.30 6.79
C HIS A 178 0.67 1.11 6.31
N ALA A 179 1.72 1.28 5.52
CA ALA A 179 2.01 2.52 4.79
C ALA A 179 1.10 2.63 3.53
N ASN A 180 -0.20 2.82 3.77
CA ASN A 180 -1.18 3.02 2.71
C ASN A 180 -1.17 4.47 2.21
N CYS A 181 -1.65 4.68 0.97
CA CYS A 181 -2.00 6.02 0.53
C CYS A 181 -3.11 6.60 1.41
N ILE A 182 -3.10 7.91 1.63
CA ILE A 182 -4.24 8.64 2.20
C ILE A 182 -5.43 8.46 1.23
N GLY A 183 -6.60 8.06 1.74
CA GLY A 183 -7.73 7.72 0.88
C GLY A 183 -7.56 6.45 0.05
N CYS A 184 -6.92 5.43 0.61
CA CYS A 184 -6.68 4.16 -0.08
C CYS A 184 -8.00 3.46 -0.44
N LEU A 185 -8.21 3.18 -1.73
CA LEU A 185 -9.42 2.51 -2.24
C LEU A 185 -9.62 1.07 -1.75
N LYS A 186 -8.58 0.45 -1.20
CA LYS A 186 -8.62 -0.90 -0.59
C LYS A 186 -8.95 -0.90 0.88
N ALA A 187 -8.89 0.27 1.50
CA ALA A 187 -9.00 0.38 2.95
C ALA A 187 -10.46 0.32 3.42
N GLY A 188 -10.66 -0.14 4.64
CA GLY A 188 -11.98 -0.24 5.26
C GLY A 188 -12.43 1.04 5.97
N LYS A 189 -13.59 0.95 6.65
CA LYS A 189 -14.23 2.07 7.36
C LYS A 189 -13.30 2.78 8.35
N GLN A 190 -12.46 2.04 9.08
CA GLN A 190 -11.54 2.63 10.09
C GLN A 190 -10.54 3.60 9.46
N HIS A 191 -9.97 3.25 8.29
CA HIS A 191 -9.13 4.14 7.50
C HIS A 191 -9.89 5.38 7.03
N TRP A 192 -11.10 5.19 6.49
CA TRP A 192 -11.92 6.29 5.98
C TRP A 192 -12.44 7.21 7.08
N TYR A 193 -12.62 6.71 8.30
CA TYR A 193 -12.83 7.54 9.48
C TYR A 193 -11.61 8.44 9.77
N LYS A 194 -10.39 7.88 9.71
CA LYS A 194 -9.15 8.68 9.83
C LYS A 194 -9.06 9.73 8.72
N VAL A 195 -9.36 9.38 7.48
CA VAL A 195 -9.38 10.33 6.35
C VAL A 195 -10.42 11.43 6.58
N TYR A 196 -11.61 11.08 7.06
CA TYR A 196 -12.66 12.06 7.45
C TYR A 196 -12.17 13.06 8.49
N CYS A 197 -11.44 12.60 9.50
CA CYS A 197 -10.99 13.46 10.60
C CYS A 197 -9.78 14.32 10.25
N CYS A 198 -8.82 13.78 9.46
CA CYS A 198 -7.49 14.38 9.26
C CYS A 198 -7.25 14.93 7.84
N HIS A 199 -8.04 14.50 6.84
CA HIS A 199 -7.86 14.82 5.42
C HIS A 199 -9.20 15.06 4.75
N ARG A 200 -9.92 16.08 5.23
CA ARG A 200 -11.30 16.34 4.84
C ARG A 200 -11.46 16.55 3.33
N GLU A 201 -10.52 17.22 2.70
CA GLU A 201 -10.51 17.48 1.26
C GLU A 201 -10.49 16.18 0.44
N ILE A 202 -9.72 15.16 0.89
CA ILE A 202 -9.67 13.84 0.22
C ILE A 202 -10.97 13.07 0.47
N TYR A 203 -11.57 13.21 1.66
CA TYR A 203 -12.84 12.58 1.96
C TYR A 203 -13.97 13.13 1.09
N ASP A 204 -14.06 14.45 0.94
CA ASP A 204 -15.06 15.10 0.13
C ASP A 204 -14.87 14.80 -1.36
N GLU A 205 -13.62 14.81 -1.85
CA GLU A 205 -13.28 14.35 -3.20
C GLU A 205 -13.74 12.90 -3.46
N ALA A 206 -13.58 12.02 -2.46
CA ALA A 206 -13.98 10.62 -2.58
C ALA A 206 -15.51 10.46 -2.62
N LYS A 207 -16.28 11.26 -1.84
CA LYS A 207 -17.75 11.28 -1.93
C LYS A 207 -18.24 11.66 -3.32
N GLU A 208 -17.66 12.73 -3.89
CA GLU A 208 -18.01 13.15 -5.25
C GLU A 208 -17.72 12.06 -6.28
N VAL A 209 -16.60 11.34 -6.13
CA VAL A 209 -16.26 10.21 -7.01
C VAL A 209 -17.28 9.07 -6.88
N GLU A 210 -17.67 8.70 -5.64
CA GLU A 210 -18.69 7.68 -5.40
C GLU A 210 -20.05 8.07 -6.02
N GLU A 211 -20.47 9.33 -5.82
CA GLU A 211 -21.74 9.85 -6.37
C GLU A 211 -21.73 9.82 -7.91
N LYS A 212 -20.67 10.32 -8.52
CA LYS A 212 -20.54 10.36 -9.99
C LYS A 212 -20.49 8.97 -10.62
N LEU A 213 -19.88 7.99 -9.94
CA LEU A 213 -19.70 6.65 -10.47
C LEU A 213 -20.81 5.69 -10.03
N HIS A 214 -21.72 6.10 -9.15
CA HIS A 214 -22.74 5.25 -8.52
C HIS A 214 -22.18 3.96 -7.95
N PHE A 215 -20.96 4.04 -7.38
CA PHE A 215 -20.22 2.89 -6.86
C PHE A 215 -19.47 3.23 -5.58
N SER A 216 -19.71 2.47 -4.50
CA SER A 216 -19.07 2.73 -3.21
C SER A 216 -17.63 2.21 -3.15
N ILE A 217 -16.73 2.99 -2.56
CA ILE A 217 -15.34 2.59 -2.26
C ILE A 217 -15.36 1.49 -1.19
N ILE A 218 -16.14 1.69 -0.15
CA ILE A 218 -16.32 0.73 0.94
C ILE A 218 -17.46 -0.22 0.58
N LYS A 219 -17.20 -1.53 0.62
CA LYS A 219 -18.24 -2.52 0.31
C LYS A 219 -19.48 -2.33 1.20
N GLY A 220 -20.60 -2.05 0.56
CA GLY A 220 -21.92 -1.99 1.21
C GLY A 220 -22.21 -0.69 1.95
N ALA A 221 -21.43 0.40 1.74
CA ALA A 221 -21.75 1.72 2.28
C ALA A 221 -21.07 2.82 1.47
N PHE A 222 -21.80 3.87 1.14
CA PHE A 222 -21.24 5.10 0.57
C PHE A 222 -20.65 5.98 1.68
N LEU A 223 -19.60 6.73 1.36
CA LEU A 223 -18.97 7.64 2.33
C LEU A 223 -19.97 8.69 2.84
N ARG A 224 -20.88 9.16 1.99
CA ARG A 224 -21.97 10.06 2.37
C ARG A 224 -22.87 9.46 3.47
N GLU A 225 -23.16 8.17 3.41
CA GLU A 225 -23.98 7.48 4.42
C GLU A 225 -23.24 7.30 5.75
N LEU A 226 -21.90 7.18 5.68
CA LEU A 226 -21.04 7.02 6.86
C LEU A 226 -20.71 8.36 7.55
N GLU A 227 -20.82 9.47 6.84
CA GLU A 227 -20.41 10.78 7.33
C GLU A 227 -21.08 11.20 8.63
N PRO A 228 -22.41 11.08 8.82
CA PRO A 228 -23.05 11.46 10.09
C PRO A 228 -22.54 10.63 11.27
N TRP A 229 -22.23 9.36 11.04
CA TRP A 229 -21.68 8.50 12.07
C TRP A 229 -20.22 8.85 12.37
N PHE A 230 -19.41 9.13 11.38
CA PHE A 230 -18.03 9.59 11.58
C PHE A 230 -17.97 10.92 12.32
N GLU A 231 -18.93 11.81 12.08
CA GLU A 231 -19.06 13.05 12.83
C GLU A 231 -19.39 12.80 14.32
N GLN A 232 -20.34 11.91 14.61
CA GLN A 232 -20.66 11.50 15.98
C GLN A 232 -19.43 10.89 16.68
N MET A 233 -18.71 10.02 16.01
CA MET A 233 -17.47 9.42 16.51
C MET A 233 -16.41 10.49 16.82
N LYS A 234 -16.18 11.43 15.90
CA LYS A 234 -15.26 12.55 16.08
C LYS A 234 -15.63 13.40 17.30
N ASN A 235 -16.91 13.76 17.42
CA ASN A 235 -17.45 14.53 18.55
C ASN A 235 -17.36 13.76 19.87
N ALA A 236 -17.39 12.42 19.82
CA ALA A 236 -17.19 11.54 20.98
C ALA A 236 -15.69 11.35 21.34
N GLY A 237 -14.76 11.94 20.58
CA GLY A 237 -13.32 11.82 20.84
C GLY A 237 -12.74 10.46 20.48
N ILE A 238 -13.35 9.71 19.55
CA ILE A 238 -12.80 8.43 19.10
C ILE A 238 -11.46 8.64 18.40
N PRO A 239 -10.38 7.91 18.77
CA PRO A 239 -9.07 8.10 18.18
C PRO A 239 -9.01 7.69 16.70
N THR A 240 -8.24 8.44 15.92
CA THR A 240 -8.03 8.20 14.48
C THR A 240 -6.93 7.16 14.22
N THR A 241 -6.95 6.04 14.95
CA THR A 241 -5.94 4.98 14.84
C THR A 241 -6.43 3.80 14.01
N GLU A 242 -5.52 3.21 13.23
CA GLU A 242 -5.75 1.93 12.53
C GLU A 242 -5.04 0.76 13.25
N ASN A 243 -4.28 1.02 14.33
CA ASN A 243 -3.54 0.00 15.06
C ASN A 243 -4.41 -0.84 15.99
N MET A 244 -5.54 -0.30 16.43
CA MET A 244 -6.53 -1.09 17.17
C MET A 244 -7.14 -2.15 16.26
N GLU A 245 -7.33 -3.36 16.79
CA GLU A 245 -8.00 -4.44 16.06
C GLU A 245 -9.43 -4.02 15.72
N THR A 246 -9.87 -4.30 14.48
CA THR A 246 -11.10 -3.75 13.90
C THR A 246 -12.34 -4.03 14.74
N TYR A 247 -12.49 -5.24 15.28
CA TYR A 247 -13.64 -5.59 16.13
C TYR A 247 -13.70 -4.71 17.38
N TRP A 248 -12.57 -4.56 18.10
CA TRP A 248 -12.50 -3.76 19.33
C TRP A 248 -12.66 -2.28 19.06
N PHE A 249 -12.10 -1.78 17.93
CA PHE A 249 -12.30 -0.40 17.52
C PHE A 249 -13.78 -0.06 17.36
N TRP A 250 -14.53 -0.89 16.62
CA TRP A 250 -15.95 -0.63 16.38
C TRP A 250 -16.81 -0.84 17.59
N LYS A 251 -16.47 -1.79 18.47
CA LYS A 251 -17.15 -1.97 19.77
C LYS A 251 -16.96 -0.74 20.66
N TYR A 252 -15.74 -0.22 20.76
CA TYR A 252 -15.43 0.99 21.51
C TYR A 252 -16.13 2.21 20.91
N ALA A 253 -16.07 2.42 19.60
CA ALA A 253 -16.70 3.54 18.92
C ALA A 253 -18.21 3.59 19.15
N ARG A 254 -18.92 2.46 19.09
CA ARG A 254 -20.35 2.38 19.39
C ARG A 254 -20.64 2.74 20.84
N ALA A 255 -19.98 2.12 21.79
CA ALA A 255 -20.17 2.36 23.21
C ALA A 255 -20.00 3.86 23.57
N CYS A 256 -18.98 4.52 23.02
CA CYS A 256 -18.77 5.95 23.25
C CYS A 256 -19.79 6.85 22.53
N SER A 257 -20.28 6.45 21.35
CA SER A 257 -21.28 7.23 20.59
C SER A 257 -22.67 7.13 21.21
N GLU A 258 -23.02 5.99 21.81
CA GLU A 258 -24.31 5.75 22.46
C GLU A 258 -24.42 6.41 23.85
N ASN A 259 -23.30 6.58 24.57
CA ASN A 259 -23.25 7.08 25.93
C ASN A 259 -23.21 8.63 26.06
N LYS A 260 -23.27 9.40 24.98
CA LYS A 260 -23.43 10.86 25.08
C LYS A 260 -24.90 11.21 25.31
N PRO A 261 -25.23 11.98 26.38
CA PRO A 261 -26.59 12.46 26.56
C PRO A 261 -27.00 13.27 25.33
N GLN A 262 -28.08 12.85 24.69
CA GLN A 262 -28.73 13.65 23.64
C GLN A 262 -28.94 15.05 24.22
N LYS A 263 -28.21 16.07 23.76
CA LYS A 263 -28.57 17.44 24.03
C LYS A 263 -29.97 17.63 23.48
N LYS A 264 -30.95 17.66 24.40
CA LYS A 264 -32.29 18.14 24.08
C LYS A 264 -32.12 19.52 23.45
N ILE A 265 -32.43 19.62 22.18
CA ILE A 265 -32.64 20.90 21.51
C ILE A 265 -33.94 21.41 22.13
N LEU A 266 -33.83 22.42 23.02
CA LEU A 266 -34.96 23.27 23.45
C LEU A 266 -35.22 24.28 22.36
#